data_31f28512a891415d66300d5dfa9fb2c3
#
_entry.id   31f28512a891415d66300d5dfa9fb2c3
#
_cell.length_a   1.000
_cell.length_b   1.000
_cell.length_c   1.000
_cell.angle_alpha   90.00
_cell.angle_beta   90.00
_cell.angle_gamma   90.00
#
_symmetry.space_group_name_H-M   'P 1'
#
loop_
_entity.id
_entity.type
_entity.pdbx_description
1 polymer ?
#
loop_
_entity_poly.entity_id
_entity_poly.type
_entity_poly.pdbx_seq_one_letter_code
_entity_poly.pdbx_strand_id
1 'polypeptide(L)'
;MEVTGILDAADMTTPRAPADLVAWAARKAEQLGATPDAKAYARSAALLPKKFYDEIYPLALYVGREFGEAFDALVTPNLSNDNFDASIVFQSSGRILFIEITRAKDGYDESLRDEVLARCGHVSLTGPITKVSGRRGMPNRVVDVENEMVLHEEVLAKHLALVGDVVRAKACRQYGKDFILLVVVDDYLPFRRESDQAKLHEMVTSTLLLPDLDFARLVILGISGNLLLYYQLPRYCSDNDKAL
;
A
#
# COMPACT_ATOMS: atom_id res chain seq x y z
N MET A 1 -18.84 22.41 0.79
CA MET A 1 -18.38 21.41 -0.23
C MET A 1 -18.84 20.06 0.26
N GLU A 2 -19.62 19.35 -0.51
CA GLU A 2 -20.01 17.99 -0.12
C GLU A 2 -18.77 17.13 0.05
N VAL A 3 -18.66 16.47 1.17
CA VAL A 3 -17.48 15.65 1.54
C VAL A 3 -17.26 14.52 0.53
N THR A 4 -18.32 14.01 -0.06
CA THR A 4 -18.31 12.99 -1.13
C THR A 4 -17.66 13.47 -2.43
N GLY A 5 -17.53 14.78 -2.64
CA GLY A 5 -16.88 15.38 -3.83
C GLY A 5 -15.35 15.56 -3.71
N ILE A 6 -14.72 15.20 -2.57
CA ILE A 6 -13.27 15.30 -2.43
C ILE A 6 -12.53 14.33 -3.36
N LEU A 7 -13.02 13.08 -3.44
CA LEU A 7 -12.52 12.06 -4.36
C LEU A 7 -13.54 11.82 -5.46
N ASP A 8 -13.06 11.79 -6.68
CA ASP A 8 -13.83 11.48 -7.89
C ASP A 8 -13.08 10.41 -8.71
N ALA A 9 -13.79 9.41 -9.21
CA ALA A 9 -13.19 8.28 -9.91
C ALA A 9 -12.47 8.71 -11.21
N ALA A 10 -13.04 9.64 -11.97
CA ALA A 10 -12.43 10.12 -13.20
C ALA A 10 -11.16 10.95 -12.90
N ASP A 11 -11.21 11.79 -11.84
CA ASP A 11 -10.01 12.51 -11.38
C ASP A 11 -8.94 11.54 -10.88
N MET A 12 -9.31 10.49 -10.13
CA MET A 12 -8.38 9.48 -9.63
C MET A 12 -7.65 8.71 -10.74
N THR A 13 -8.31 8.45 -11.87
CA THR A 13 -7.74 7.70 -13.01
C THR A 13 -7.13 8.60 -14.10
N THR A 14 -7.10 9.91 -13.90
CA THR A 14 -6.47 10.84 -14.85
C THR A 14 -4.97 10.58 -14.94
N PRO A 15 -4.37 10.38 -16.13
CA PRO A 15 -2.93 10.26 -16.30
C PRO A 15 -2.20 11.51 -15.82
N ARG A 16 -1.13 11.34 -15.05
CA ARG A 16 -0.31 12.45 -14.52
C ARG A 16 1.18 12.13 -14.62
N ALA A 17 2.00 13.17 -14.79
CA ALA A 17 3.42 13.01 -14.55
C ALA A 17 3.69 12.62 -13.08
N PRO A 18 4.78 11.90 -12.75
CA PRO A 18 5.06 11.46 -11.38
C PRO A 18 4.97 12.58 -10.34
N ALA A 19 5.61 13.73 -10.59
CA ALA A 19 5.58 14.89 -9.69
C ALA A 19 4.16 15.45 -9.50
N ASP A 20 3.35 15.49 -10.57
CA ASP A 20 1.96 15.96 -10.51
C ASP A 20 1.07 14.99 -9.73
N LEU A 21 1.30 13.67 -9.86
CA LEU A 21 0.58 12.67 -9.07
C LEU A 21 0.89 12.82 -7.58
N VAL A 22 2.17 13.04 -7.21
CA VAL A 22 2.58 13.31 -5.82
C VAL A 22 1.86 14.55 -5.28
N ALA A 23 1.93 15.66 -6.00
CA ALA A 23 1.30 16.91 -5.57
C ALA A 23 -0.23 16.78 -5.46
N TRP A 24 -0.86 16.08 -6.39
CA TRP A 24 -2.30 15.81 -6.37
C TRP A 24 -2.69 14.92 -5.18
N ALA A 25 -1.97 13.81 -4.95
CA ALA A 25 -2.25 12.89 -3.85
C ALA A 25 -2.07 13.57 -2.48
N ALA A 26 -1.02 14.40 -2.31
CA ALA A 26 -0.80 15.17 -1.10
C ALA A 26 -1.96 16.15 -0.82
N ARG A 27 -2.43 16.91 -1.83
CA ARG A 27 -3.59 17.80 -1.67
C ARG A 27 -4.86 17.04 -1.31
N LYS A 28 -5.11 15.86 -1.92
CA LYS A 28 -6.29 15.04 -1.58
C LYS A 28 -6.22 14.51 -0.15
N ALA A 29 -5.04 14.04 0.30
CA ALA A 29 -4.84 13.59 1.68
C ALA A 29 -5.07 14.73 2.68
N GLU A 30 -4.57 15.96 2.39
CA GLU A 30 -4.83 17.14 3.20
C GLU A 30 -6.33 17.46 3.28
N GLN A 31 -7.05 17.48 2.15
CA GLN A 31 -8.49 17.71 2.11
C GLN A 31 -9.27 16.67 2.91
N LEU A 32 -8.90 15.38 2.81
CA LEU A 32 -9.49 14.30 3.59
C LEU A 32 -9.19 14.40 5.09
N GLY A 33 -8.11 15.08 5.46
CA GLY A 33 -7.75 15.35 6.85
C GLY A 33 -8.28 16.67 7.42
N ALA A 34 -8.89 17.56 6.60
CA ALA A 34 -9.14 18.95 6.98
C ALA A 34 -10.31 19.13 7.98
N THR A 35 -11.37 18.32 7.88
CA THR A 35 -12.56 18.45 8.73
C THR A 35 -12.96 17.12 9.36
N PRO A 36 -13.75 17.12 10.45
CA PRO A 36 -14.26 15.88 11.04
C PRO A 36 -15.03 15.01 10.04
N ASP A 37 -15.88 15.62 9.21
CA ASP A 37 -16.68 14.91 8.20
C ASP A 37 -15.80 14.31 7.10
N ALA A 38 -14.78 15.05 6.65
CA ALA A 38 -13.82 14.55 5.68
C ALA A 38 -12.99 13.37 6.24
N LYS A 39 -12.59 13.45 7.52
CA LYS A 39 -11.93 12.33 8.21
C LYS A 39 -12.85 11.12 8.35
N ALA A 40 -14.13 11.33 8.66
CA ALA A 40 -15.12 10.25 8.72
C ALA A 40 -15.30 9.59 7.36
N TYR A 41 -15.38 10.39 6.27
CA TYR A 41 -15.42 9.87 4.91
C TYR A 41 -14.14 9.09 4.55
N ALA A 42 -12.97 9.62 4.86
CA ALA A 42 -11.68 8.96 4.62
C ALA A 42 -11.55 7.59 5.29
N ARG A 43 -12.17 7.43 6.47
CA ARG A 43 -12.20 6.17 7.26
C ARG A 43 -13.39 5.28 6.92
N SER A 44 -14.26 5.71 6.05
CA SER A 44 -15.43 4.93 5.67
C SER A 44 -15.04 3.71 4.83
N ALA A 45 -15.92 2.70 4.80
CA ALA A 45 -15.76 1.54 3.92
C ALA A 45 -16.10 1.85 2.45
N ALA A 46 -16.26 3.13 2.08
CA ALA A 46 -16.53 3.54 0.71
C ALA A 46 -15.35 3.21 -0.21
N LEU A 47 -15.65 2.85 -1.46
CA LEU A 47 -14.66 2.37 -2.42
C LEU A 47 -13.54 3.39 -2.69
N LEU A 48 -13.88 4.66 -2.92
CA LEU A 48 -12.90 5.66 -3.33
C LEU A 48 -11.88 5.99 -2.24
N PRO A 49 -12.26 6.27 -0.96
CA PRO A 49 -11.28 6.45 0.10
C PRO A 49 -10.38 5.22 0.29
N LYS A 50 -10.96 4.02 0.24
CA LYS A 50 -10.18 2.79 0.36
C LYS A 50 -9.16 2.67 -0.77
N LYS A 51 -9.59 2.81 -2.02
CA LYS A 51 -8.69 2.78 -3.18
C LYS A 51 -7.62 3.88 -3.12
N PHE A 52 -7.99 5.07 -2.65
CA PHE A 52 -7.05 6.16 -2.48
C PHE A 52 -5.93 5.80 -1.50
N TYR A 53 -6.25 5.34 -0.29
CA TYR A 53 -5.24 5.06 0.74
C TYR A 53 -4.54 3.72 0.57
N ASP A 54 -5.20 2.72 -0.01
CA ASP A 54 -4.59 1.39 -0.20
C ASP A 54 -3.73 1.31 -1.45
N GLU A 55 -4.02 2.12 -2.49
CA GLU A 55 -3.38 1.98 -3.80
C GLU A 55 -2.78 3.30 -4.31
N ILE A 56 -3.56 4.38 -4.44
CA ILE A 56 -3.10 5.59 -5.15
C ILE A 56 -2.11 6.41 -4.34
N TYR A 57 -2.34 6.57 -3.05
CA TYR A 57 -1.41 7.31 -2.18
C TYR A 57 -0.04 6.61 -2.08
N PRO A 58 0.04 5.28 -1.85
CA PRO A 58 1.30 4.55 -1.93
C PRO A 58 1.94 4.61 -3.32
N LEU A 59 1.15 4.52 -4.40
CA LEU A 59 1.65 4.70 -5.76
C LEU A 59 2.34 6.05 -5.93
N ALA A 60 1.71 7.14 -5.47
CA ALA A 60 2.29 8.47 -5.56
C ALA A 60 3.62 8.58 -4.79
N LEU A 61 3.71 7.98 -3.59
CA LEU A 61 4.96 7.94 -2.83
C LEU A 61 6.06 7.18 -3.59
N TYR A 62 5.72 6.03 -4.16
CA TYR A 62 6.66 5.22 -4.93
C TYR A 62 7.15 5.94 -6.19
N VAL A 63 6.22 6.39 -7.04
CA VAL A 63 6.59 7.01 -8.32
C VAL A 63 7.32 8.34 -8.13
N GLY A 64 7.01 9.08 -7.07
CA GLY A 64 7.72 10.31 -6.73
C GLY A 64 9.19 10.07 -6.40
N ARG A 65 9.52 8.93 -5.81
CA ARG A 65 10.90 8.56 -5.49
C ARG A 65 11.65 7.94 -6.66
N GLU A 66 10.98 7.05 -7.39
CA GLU A 66 11.60 6.29 -8.47
C GLU A 66 11.67 7.08 -9.78
N PHE A 67 10.62 7.85 -10.06
CA PHE A 67 10.42 8.50 -11.36
C PHE A 67 10.19 10.02 -11.24
N GLY A 68 10.48 10.63 -10.08
CA GLY A 68 10.18 12.05 -9.83
C GLY A 68 10.78 13.01 -10.84
N GLU A 69 11.92 12.64 -11.43
CA GLU A 69 12.61 13.42 -12.46
C GLU A 69 12.32 12.94 -13.91
N ALA A 70 11.51 11.90 -14.08
CA ALA A 70 11.15 11.36 -15.39
C ALA A 70 10.01 12.19 -16.01
N PHE A 71 10.36 13.26 -16.71
CA PHE A 71 9.41 14.19 -17.33
C PHE A 71 8.60 13.60 -18.48
N ASP A 72 9.01 12.46 -19.05
CA ASP A 72 8.35 11.78 -20.14
C ASP A 72 7.44 10.63 -19.69
N ALA A 73 7.36 10.37 -18.38
CA ALA A 73 6.52 9.31 -17.83
C ALA A 73 5.11 9.84 -17.48
N LEU A 74 4.09 9.05 -17.84
CA LEU A 74 2.71 9.24 -17.41
C LEU A 74 2.26 8.05 -16.58
N VAL A 75 1.80 8.35 -15.36
CA VAL A 75 1.26 7.37 -14.40
C VAL A 75 -0.25 7.43 -14.44
N THR A 76 -0.89 6.28 -14.65
CA THR A 76 -2.35 6.15 -14.70
C THR A 76 -2.78 5.12 -13.67
N PRO A 77 -3.41 5.54 -12.55
CA PRO A 77 -4.04 4.61 -11.62
C PRO A 77 -5.22 3.89 -12.29
N ASN A 78 -5.45 2.64 -11.91
CA ASN A 78 -6.53 1.81 -12.42
C ASN A 78 -7.51 1.43 -11.30
N LEU A 79 -8.77 1.76 -11.45
CA LEU A 79 -9.84 1.41 -10.49
C LEU A 79 -10.66 0.21 -10.93
N SER A 80 -10.38 -0.36 -12.11
CA SER A 80 -11.05 -1.56 -12.62
C SER A 80 -10.60 -2.82 -11.86
N ASN A 81 -11.17 -3.97 -12.23
CA ASN A 81 -10.77 -5.28 -11.71
C ASN A 81 -9.73 -5.97 -12.59
N ASP A 82 -8.88 -5.21 -13.26
CA ASP A 82 -7.76 -5.75 -14.03
C ASP A 82 -6.70 -6.38 -13.10
N ASN A 83 -5.70 -7.01 -13.68
CA ASN A 83 -4.61 -7.64 -12.93
C ASN A 83 -3.48 -6.66 -12.55
N PHE A 84 -3.73 -5.36 -12.61
CA PHE A 84 -2.81 -4.31 -12.18
C PHE A 84 -3.58 -3.13 -11.60
N ASP A 85 -2.95 -2.37 -10.69
CA ASP A 85 -3.54 -1.21 -10.02
C ASP A 85 -3.07 0.11 -10.64
N ALA A 86 -2.00 0.10 -11.43
CA ALA A 86 -1.53 1.27 -12.17
C ALA A 86 -0.66 0.88 -13.37
N SER A 87 -0.55 1.80 -14.32
CA SER A 87 0.42 1.73 -15.41
C SER A 87 1.27 2.99 -15.47
N ILE A 88 2.53 2.82 -15.93
CA ILE A 88 3.47 3.91 -16.22
C ILE A 88 3.84 3.79 -17.70
N VAL A 89 3.56 4.81 -18.47
CA VAL A 89 3.90 4.90 -19.90
C VAL A 89 5.02 5.89 -20.09
N PHE A 90 6.16 5.45 -20.62
CA PHE A 90 7.26 6.31 -21.03
C PHE A 90 7.04 6.74 -22.48
N GLN A 91 6.71 8.02 -22.66
CA GLN A 91 6.27 8.55 -23.97
C GLN A 91 7.37 8.51 -25.03
N SER A 92 8.63 8.70 -24.64
CA SER A 92 9.78 8.70 -25.55
C SER A 92 10.10 7.32 -26.13
N SER A 93 9.93 6.26 -25.32
CA SER A 93 10.27 4.87 -25.70
C SER A 93 9.06 4.01 -26.02
N GLY A 94 7.85 4.45 -25.64
CA GLY A 94 6.63 3.65 -25.71
C GLY A 94 6.61 2.48 -24.73
N ARG A 95 7.59 2.35 -23.83
CA ARG A 95 7.63 1.32 -22.79
C ARG A 95 6.49 1.50 -21.81
N ILE A 96 5.88 0.40 -21.40
CA ILE A 96 4.83 0.39 -20.38
C ILE A 96 5.29 -0.51 -19.23
N LEU A 97 5.16 0.00 -18.00
CA LEU A 97 5.28 -0.78 -16.77
C LEU A 97 3.92 -0.88 -16.11
N PHE A 98 3.59 -2.04 -15.59
CA PHE A 98 2.40 -2.29 -14.78
C PHE A 98 2.79 -2.43 -13.31
N ILE A 99 1.96 -1.90 -12.42
CA ILE A 99 2.19 -1.98 -10.99
C ILE A 99 1.00 -2.70 -10.36
N GLU A 100 1.29 -3.78 -9.68
CA GLU A 100 0.36 -4.46 -8.78
C GLU A 100 0.68 -4.00 -7.37
N ILE A 101 -0.30 -3.48 -6.64
CA ILE A 101 -0.14 -2.92 -5.30
C ILE A 101 -0.83 -3.83 -4.30
N THR A 102 -0.16 -4.16 -3.22
CA THR A 102 -0.77 -4.94 -2.15
C THR A 102 -0.31 -4.41 -0.80
N ARG A 103 -1.22 -4.32 0.16
CA ARG A 103 -0.88 -3.96 1.53
C ARG A 103 -0.62 -5.20 2.37
N ALA A 104 0.50 -5.22 3.08
CA ALA A 104 0.83 -6.25 4.06
C ALA A 104 0.08 -5.94 5.37
N LYS A 105 -1.21 -6.30 5.41
CA LYS A 105 -2.11 -6.05 6.54
C LYS A 105 -3.04 -7.22 6.81
N ASP A 106 -3.44 -7.38 8.07
CA ASP A 106 -4.56 -8.24 8.42
C ASP A 106 -5.86 -7.46 8.15
N GLY A 107 -6.48 -7.76 7.01
CA GLY A 107 -7.67 -7.02 6.56
C GLY A 107 -8.87 -7.16 7.50
N TYR A 108 -8.95 -8.24 8.28
CA TYR A 108 -10.02 -8.42 9.25
C TYR A 108 -9.79 -7.56 10.49
N ASP A 109 -8.62 -7.67 11.11
CA ASP A 109 -8.23 -6.86 12.29
C ASP A 109 -8.31 -5.37 11.98
N GLU A 110 -7.80 -4.95 10.82
CA GLU A 110 -7.84 -3.55 10.40
C GLU A 110 -9.27 -3.04 10.23
N SER A 111 -10.12 -3.82 9.60
CA SER A 111 -11.56 -3.50 9.47
C SER A 111 -12.26 -3.32 10.82
N LEU A 112 -11.86 -4.07 11.84
CA LEU A 112 -12.38 -3.91 13.20
C LEU A 112 -11.81 -2.66 13.87
N ARG A 113 -10.52 -2.35 13.69
CA ARG A 113 -9.88 -1.13 14.20
C ARG A 113 -10.47 0.12 13.59
N ASP A 114 -10.69 0.14 12.28
CA ASP A 114 -11.35 1.24 11.58
C ASP A 114 -12.74 1.52 12.15
N GLU A 115 -13.49 0.47 12.45
CA GLU A 115 -14.83 0.59 13.06
C GLU A 115 -14.76 1.18 14.47
N VAL A 116 -13.81 0.75 15.30
CA VAL A 116 -13.61 1.32 16.65
C VAL A 116 -13.11 2.77 16.54
N LEU A 117 -12.17 3.05 15.65
CA LEU A 117 -11.63 4.39 15.42
C LEU A 117 -12.73 5.36 14.97
N ALA A 118 -13.61 4.92 14.05
CA ALA A 118 -14.74 5.73 13.59
C ALA A 118 -15.73 6.04 14.72
N ARG A 119 -15.98 5.10 15.64
CA ARG A 119 -16.92 5.24 16.74
C ARG A 119 -16.35 6.00 17.93
N CYS A 120 -15.11 5.71 18.32
CA CYS A 120 -14.49 6.18 19.57
C CYS A 120 -13.47 7.31 19.35
N GLY A 121 -13.06 7.56 18.10
CA GLY A 121 -12.04 8.56 17.75
C GLY A 121 -10.59 8.11 18.00
N HIS A 122 -10.39 6.98 18.67
CA HIS A 122 -9.08 6.38 18.93
C HIS A 122 -9.19 4.85 18.99
N VAL A 123 -8.08 4.16 18.75
CA VAL A 123 -7.96 2.70 18.84
C VAL A 123 -6.50 2.32 19.11
N SER A 124 -6.27 1.24 19.87
CA SER A 124 -4.93 0.67 20.05
C SER A 124 -4.44 0.07 18.72
N LEU A 125 -3.19 0.32 18.37
CA LEU A 125 -2.59 -0.21 17.13
C LEU A 125 -2.09 -1.65 17.30
N THR A 126 -1.74 -2.08 18.50
CA THR A 126 -1.00 -3.32 18.75
C THR A 126 -1.80 -4.38 19.51
N GLY A 127 -2.71 -3.99 20.38
CA GLY A 127 -3.46 -4.96 21.21
C GLY A 127 -4.38 -5.87 20.38
N PRO A 128 -4.72 -7.05 20.92
CA PRO A 128 -5.72 -7.93 20.29
C PRO A 128 -7.03 -7.19 20.04
N ILE A 129 -7.67 -7.52 18.94
CA ILE A 129 -8.98 -6.98 18.60
C ILE A 129 -9.92 -8.12 18.23
N THR A 130 -11.07 -8.17 18.88
CA THR A 130 -12.04 -9.26 18.66
C THR A 130 -13.45 -8.73 18.48
N LYS A 131 -14.16 -9.37 17.58
CA LYS A 131 -15.61 -9.16 17.47
C LYS A 131 -16.32 -9.94 18.55
N VAL A 132 -16.96 -9.25 19.49
CA VAL A 132 -17.73 -9.88 20.57
C VAL A 132 -19.14 -10.23 20.11
N SER A 133 -19.85 -9.30 19.44
CA SER A 133 -21.23 -9.54 18.99
C SER A 133 -21.64 -8.65 17.82
N GLY A 134 -22.81 -8.97 17.25
CA GLY A 134 -23.47 -8.14 16.23
C GLY A 134 -22.93 -8.31 14.81
N ARG A 135 -23.63 -7.75 13.84
CA ARG A 135 -23.23 -7.69 12.42
C ARG A 135 -22.64 -6.33 12.08
N ARG A 136 -21.73 -6.27 11.11
CA ARG A 136 -21.14 -5.02 10.63
C ARG A 136 -22.25 -4.02 10.24
N GLY A 137 -22.11 -2.77 10.67
CA GLY A 137 -23.08 -1.70 10.42
C GLY A 137 -24.32 -1.71 11.33
N MET A 138 -24.42 -2.66 12.28
CA MET A 138 -25.54 -2.71 13.22
C MET A 138 -25.20 -1.99 14.54
N PRO A 139 -26.17 -1.27 15.18
CA PRO A 139 -25.94 -0.52 16.42
C PRO A 139 -25.49 -1.38 17.61
N ASN A 140 -25.87 -2.67 17.61
CA ASN A 140 -25.54 -3.65 18.66
C ASN A 140 -24.22 -4.38 18.40
N ARG A 141 -23.44 -3.95 17.43
CA ARG A 141 -22.11 -4.53 17.19
C ARG A 141 -21.13 -4.10 18.27
N VAL A 142 -20.54 -5.05 18.92
CA VAL A 142 -19.51 -4.85 19.95
C VAL A 142 -18.20 -5.41 19.42
N VAL A 143 -17.20 -4.56 19.38
CA VAL A 143 -15.80 -4.91 19.11
C VAL A 143 -15.02 -4.58 20.37
N ASP A 144 -14.28 -5.53 20.88
CA ASP A 144 -13.41 -5.39 22.01
C ASP A 144 -11.97 -5.19 21.56
N VAL A 145 -11.29 -4.24 22.17
CA VAL A 145 -9.90 -3.90 21.91
C VAL A 145 -9.15 -3.98 23.21
N GLU A 146 -8.32 -4.99 23.34
CA GLU A 146 -7.50 -5.14 24.53
C GLU A 146 -6.30 -4.20 24.47
N ASN A 147 -6.10 -3.42 25.54
CA ASN A 147 -4.92 -2.58 25.71
C ASN A 147 -3.79 -3.39 26.36
N GLU A 148 -3.25 -4.34 25.60
CA GLU A 148 -2.08 -5.10 26.02
C GLU A 148 -0.80 -4.44 25.56
N MET A 149 0.23 -4.56 26.41
CA MET A 149 1.60 -4.20 26.03
C MET A 149 2.20 -5.34 25.24
N VAL A 150 2.30 -5.19 23.93
CA VAL A 150 2.87 -6.18 23.03
C VAL A 150 4.35 -5.89 22.84
N LEU A 151 5.19 -6.90 22.91
CA LEU A 151 6.62 -6.76 22.70
C LEU A 151 6.91 -6.34 21.26
N HIS A 152 7.94 -5.49 21.08
CA HIS A 152 8.34 -5.02 19.76
C HIS A 152 8.66 -6.17 18.80
N GLU A 153 9.30 -7.21 19.27
CA GLU A 153 9.66 -8.41 18.51
C GLU A 153 8.41 -9.16 18.00
N GLU A 154 7.35 -9.20 18.77
CA GLU A 154 6.07 -9.84 18.36
C GLU A 154 5.37 -9.03 17.28
N VAL A 155 5.36 -7.70 17.43
CA VAL A 155 4.82 -6.79 16.41
C VAL A 155 5.62 -6.94 15.12
N LEU A 156 6.94 -6.94 15.20
CA LEU A 156 7.82 -7.11 14.04
C LEU A 156 7.60 -8.46 13.36
N ALA A 157 7.57 -9.55 14.14
CA ALA A 157 7.34 -10.89 13.59
C ALA A 157 5.98 -10.99 12.86
N LYS A 158 4.92 -10.40 13.41
CA LYS A 158 3.59 -10.33 12.75
C LYS A 158 3.70 -9.60 11.40
N HIS A 159 4.37 -8.44 11.35
CA HIS A 159 4.50 -7.67 10.11
C HIS A 159 5.37 -8.40 9.07
N LEU A 160 6.45 -9.06 9.48
CA LEU A 160 7.24 -9.90 8.58
C LEU A 160 6.41 -11.03 7.98
N ALA A 161 5.60 -11.71 8.80
CA ALA A 161 4.70 -12.75 8.32
C ALA A 161 3.68 -12.22 7.30
N LEU A 162 3.07 -11.04 7.57
CA LEU A 162 2.11 -10.41 6.64
C LEU A 162 2.76 -10.06 5.29
N VAL A 163 4.00 -9.55 5.29
CA VAL A 163 4.76 -9.32 4.03
C VAL A 163 4.94 -10.64 3.28
N GLY A 164 5.37 -11.69 3.99
CA GLY A 164 5.55 -13.01 3.39
C GLY A 164 4.27 -13.56 2.77
N ASP A 165 3.14 -13.43 3.47
CA ASP A 165 1.85 -13.96 3.02
C ASP A 165 1.34 -13.26 1.77
N VAL A 166 1.41 -11.91 1.72
CA VAL A 166 0.94 -11.17 0.53
C VAL A 166 1.83 -11.41 -0.68
N VAL A 167 3.15 -11.54 -0.52
CA VAL A 167 4.05 -11.88 -1.63
C VAL A 167 3.77 -13.28 -2.15
N ARG A 168 3.64 -14.28 -1.26
CA ARG A 168 3.30 -15.65 -1.66
C ARG A 168 1.93 -15.74 -2.34
N ALA A 169 0.94 -14.99 -1.87
CA ALA A 169 -0.37 -14.95 -2.52
C ALA A 169 -0.34 -14.41 -3.95
N LYS A 170 0.62 -13.53 -4.26
CA LYS A 170 0.82 -13.00 -5.61
C LYS A 170 1.70 -13.90 -6.48
N ALA A 171 2.55 -14.75 -5.89
CA ALA A 171 3.42 -15.68 -6.62
C ALA A 171 2.66 -16.69 -7.50
N CYS A 172 1.39 -16.99 -7.17
CA CYS A 172 0.56 -17.93 -7.93
C CYS A 172 0.01 -17.35 -9.25
N ARG A 173 0.29 -16.09 -9.57
CA ARG A 173 -0.18 -15.42 -10.78
C ARG A 173 0.96 -15.20 -11.77
N GLN A 174 0.63 -15.18 -13.05
CA GLN A 174 1.58 -14.85 -14.10
C GLN A 174 1.45 -13.37 -14.46
N TYR A 175 2.49 -12.59 -14.17
CA TYR A 175 2.53 -11.16 -14.42
C TYR A 175 3.51 -10.77 -15.53
N GLY A 176 4.76 -11.25 -15.47
CA GLY A 176 5.78 -11.01 -16.50
C GLY A 176 6.74 -9.87 -16.19
N LYS A 177 7.70 -9.69 -17.13
CA LYS A 177 8.85 -8.80 -16.99
C LYS A 177 8.52 -7.30 -16.89
N ASP A 178 7.32 -6.91 -17.29
CA ASP A 178 6.90 -5.50 -17.26
C ASP A 178 6.05 -5.17 -16.03
N PHE A 179 5.94 -6.12 -15.07
CA PHE A 179 5.20 -5.93 -13.84
C PHE A 179 6.12 -5.70 -12.64
N ILE A 180 5.71 -4.77 -11.79
CA ILE A 180 6.32 -4.47 -10.48
C ILE A 180 5.32 -4.83 -9.40
N LEU A 181 5.73 -5.62 -8.42
CA LEU A 181 4.95 -5.85 -7.21
C LEU A 181 5.35 -4.82 -6.16
N LEU A 182 4.46 -3.91 -5.82
CA LEU A 182 4.60 -2.92 -4.77
C LEU A 182 3.89 -3.41 -3.49
N VAL A 183 4.66 -3.84 -2.52
CA VAL A 183 4.15 -4.24 -1.20
C VAL A 183 4.22 -3.06 -0.24
N VAL A 184 3.08 -2.62 0.23
CA VAL A 184 2.96 -1.49 1.16
C VAL A 184 2.87 -2.02 2.59
N VAL A 185 3.75 -1.54 3.47
CA VAL A 185 3.81 -1.92 4.87
C VAL A 185 3.51 -0.74 5.78
N ASP A 186 2.94 -1.01 6.96
CA ASP A 186 2.89 -0.03 8.04
C ASP A 186 4.27 0.02 8.71
N ASP A 187 4.97 1.15 8.58
CA ASP A 187 6.30 1.38 9.12
C ASP A 187 6.33 2.39 10.28
N TYR A 188 5.16 2.75 10.85
CA TYR A 188 5.10 3.68 11.97
C TYR A 188 5.62 3.08 13.28
N LEU A 189 5.39 1.79 13.52
CA LEU A 189 5.88 1.06 14.69
C LEU A 189 7.01 0.07 14.32
N PRO A 190 6.77 -0.92 13.43
CA PRO A 190 7.83 -1.79 12.95
C PRO A 190 8.70 -1.05 11.91
N PHE A 191 9.88 -1.56 11.64
CA PHE A 191 10.81 -1.08 10.61
C PHE A 191 11.37 0.34 10.80
N ARG A 192 11.17 0.97 11.96
CA ARG A 192 11.79 2.26 12.28
C ARG A 192 13.28 2.14 12.58
N ARG A 193 13.71 0.99 13.08
CA ARG A 193 15.12 0.72 13.42
C ARG A 193 15.81 0.05 12.22
N GLU A 194 17.08 0.38 12.01
CA GLU A 194 17.88 -0.28 10.97
C GLU A 194 17.94 -1.81 11.17
N SER A 195 17.99 -2.27 12.43
CA SER A 195 17.94 -3.70 12.75
C SER A 195 16.66 -4.40 12.28
N ASP A 196 15.53 -3.70 12.30
CA ASP A 196 14.24 -4.25 11.85
C ASP A 196 14.16 -4.28 10.34
N GLN A 197 14.71 -3.24 9.68
CA GLN A 197 14.86 -3.21 8.23
C GLN A 197 15.81 -4.30 7.73
N ALA A 198 16.90 -4.56 8.48
CA ALA A 198 17.81 -5.65 8.18
C ALA A 198 17.13 -7.03 8.27
N LYS A 199 16.30 -7.27 9.29
CA LYS A 199 15.48 -8.51 9.40
C LYS A 199 14.47 -8.64 8.25
N LEU A 200 13.84 -7.54 7.84
CA LEU A 200 12.97 -7.54 6.67
C LEU A 200 13.74 -7.90 5.40
N HIS A 201 14.90 -7.27 5.20
CA HIS A 201 15.78 -7.58 4.07
C HIS A 201 16.23 -9.04 4.06
N GLU A 202 16.68 -9.56 5.19
CA GLU A 202 17.06 -10.97 5.35
C GLU A 202 15.89 -11.91 5.03
N MET A 203 14.72 -11.66 5.56
CA MET A 203 13.53 -12.48 5.30
C MET A 203 13.17 -12.47 3.82
N VAL A 204 13.20 -11.30 3.17
CA VAL A 204 12.90 -11.21 1.73
C VAL A 204 13.93 -11.96 0.90
N THR A 205 15.22 -11.74 1.15
CA THR A 205 16.30 -12.35 0.35
C THR A 205 16.43 -13.84 0.56
N SER A 206 16.15 -14.34 1.77
CA SER A 206 16.29 -15.77 2.09
C SER A 206 15.02 -16.60 1.79
N THR A 207 13.82 -15.97 1.81
CA THR A 207 12.57 -16.72 1.78
C THR A 207 11.61 -16.33 0.65
N LEU A 208 11.68 -15.08 0.16
CA LEU A 208 10.68 -14.56 -0.79
C LEU A 208 11.19 -14.35 -2.20
N LEU A 209 12.51 -14.20 -2.41
CA LEU A 209 13.09 -14.12 -3.76
C LEU A 209 13.10 -15.51 -4.40
N LEU A 210 11.91 -16.09 -4.52
CA LEU A 210 11.73 -17.39 -5.14
C LEU A 210 11.80 -17.26 -6.66
N PRO A 211 12.38 -18.26 -7.35
CA PRO A 211 12.40 -18.28 -8.83
C PRO A 211 11.00 -18.30 -9.45
N ASP A 212 9.96 -18.56 -8.64
CA ASP A 212 8.58 -18.66 -9.11
C ASP A 212 7.83 -17.31 -9.10
N LEU A 213 8.42 -16.23 -8.54
CA LEU A 213 7.82 -14.90 -8.62
C LEU A 213 7.95 -14.36 -10.05
N ASP A 214 6.81 -14.11 -10.68
CA ASP A 214 6.74 -13.64 -12.07
C ASP A 214 6.54 -12.12 -12.16
N PHE A 215 7.47 -11.39 -11.52
CA PHE A 215 7.56 -9.93 -11.56
C PHE A 215 8.98 -9.50 -11.95
N ALA A 216 9.12 -8.35 -12.60
CA ALA A 216 10.45 -7.77 -12.83
C ALA A 216 11.11 -7.34 -11.52
N ARG A 217 10.33 -6.73 -10.62
CA ARG A 217 10.79 -6.21 -9.35
C ARG A 217 9.79 -6.46 -8.24
N LEU A 218 10.31 -6.69 -7.05
CA LEU A 218 9.59 -6.56 -5.79
C LEU A 218 10.06 -5.27 -5.11
N VAL A 219 9.12 -4.41 -4.74
CA VAL A 219 9.38 -3.17 -4.01
C VAL A 219 8.62 -3.22 -2.71
N ILE A 220 9.28 -2.92 -1.58
CA ILE A 220 8.63 -2.77 -0.28
C ILE A 220 8.67 -1.31 0.11
N LEU A 221 7.51 -0.72 0.27
CA LEU A 221 7.31 0.68 0.61
C LEU A 221 6.64 0.82 1.97
N GLY A 222 7.25 1.57 2.87
CA GLY A 222 6.59 2.04 4.09
C GLY A 222 5.59 3.14 3.80
N ILE A 223 4.40 3.07 4.41
CA ILE A 223 3.35 4.08 4.20
C ILE A 223 3.74 5.48 4.70
N SER A 224 4.70 5.58 5.64
CA SER A 224 5.30 6.86 6.03
C SER A 224 6.19 7.46 4.93
N GLY A 225 6.54 6.67 3.93
CA GLY A 225 7.49 7.01 2.88
C GLY A 225 8.96 6.92 3.30
N ASN A 226 9.30 6.52 4.52
CA ASN A 226 10.70 6.44 4.98
C ASN A 226 11.38 5.12 4.61
N LEU A 227 10.64 4.04 4.52
CA LEU A 227 11.15 2.74 4.10
C LEU A 227 10.92 2.57 2.60
N LEU A 228 11.98 2.19 1.87
CA LEU A 228 11.89 1.82 0.46
C LEU A 228 13.01 0.84 0.13
N LEU A 229 12.64 -0.40 -0.15
CA LEU A 229 13.56 -1.48 -0.49
C LEU A 229 13.23 -2.03 -1.86
N TYR A 230 14.26 -2.30 -2.66
CA TYR A 230 14.16 -2.81 -4.02
C TYR A 230 14.80 -4.18 -4.14
N TYR A 231 14.11 -5.08 -4.82
CA TYR A 231 14.62 -6.42 -5.11
C TYR A 231 14.39 -6.75 -6.58
N GLN A 232 15.49 -6.91 -7.32
CA GLN A 232 15.44 -7.42 -8.68
C GLN A 232 15.22 -8.93 -8.63
N LEU A 233 14.27 -9.43 -9.41
CA LEU A 233 14.00 -10.86 -9.42
C LEU A 233 14.90 -11.58 -10.42
N PRO A 234 15.51 -12.73 -10.05
CA PRO A 234 16.56 -13.37 -10.85
C PRO A 234 16.12 -13.76 -12.26
N ARG A 235 14.84 -14.09 -12.47
CA ARG A 235 14.28 -14.52 -13.75
C ARG A 235 14.41 -13.45 -14.84
N TYR A 236 14.49 -12.18 -14.47
CA TYR A 236 14.52 -11.04 -15.38
C TYR A 236 15.80 -10.21 -15.29
N CYS A 237 16.80 -10.71 -14.56
CA CYS A 237 18.16 -10.15 -14.59
C CYS A 237 18.82 -10.50 -15.94
N SER A 238 18.50 -9.79 -17.01
CA SER A 238 19.34 -9.80 -18.20
C SER A 238 20.44 -8.74 -18.05
N ASP A 239 21.64 -9.03 -18.55
CA ASP A 239 22.83 -8.15 -18.44
C ASP A 239 22.67 -6.74 -19.05
N ASN A 240 21.52 -6.46 -19.67
CA ASN A 240 21.22 -5.19 -20.35
C ASN A 240 20.48 -4.15 -19.48
N ASP A 241 20.03 -4.51 -18.26
CA ASP A 241 19.27 -3.58 -17.40
C ASP A 241 20.16 -2.74 -16.47
N LYS A 242 21.45 -2.58 -16.77
CA LYS A 242 22.37 -1.71 -15.99
C LYS A 242 22.22 -0.21 -16.28
N ALA A 243 21.18 0.19 -17.01
CA ALA A 243 20.91 1.58 -17.33
C ALA A 243 19.44 1.95 -17.00
N LEU A 244 19.20 2.18 -15.71
CA LEU A 244 18.11 3.01 -15.20
C LEU A 244 18.63 3.81 -14.02
#